data_d68c5ab9bd0769534ad584fbc1c5c98d
#
_entry.id   d68c5ab9bd0769534ad584fbc1c5c98d
#
_cell.length_a   1.000
_cell.length_b   1.000
_cell.length_c   1.000
_cell.angle_alpha   90.00
_cell.angle_beta   90.00
_cell.angle_gamma   90.00
#
_symmetry.space_group_name_H-M   'P 1'
#
loop_
_entity.id
_entity.type
_entity.pdbx_description
1 polymer ?
#
loop_
_entity_poly.entity_id
_entity_poly.type
_entity_poly.pdbx_seq_one_letter_code
_entity_poly.pdbx_strand_id
1 'polypeptide(L)'
;MARSLKVWKSYSQKEWEIEIKVLLKTNDVALKRAIVLIYELQTDEEKNLGVAKEENNVGFSKIDAEFLSKIAKKIKNNLPLDDAEIIISRNKMQKYWKQLMYISLNNIEEKESLEKQKLIAIKNEKERVFRENQKEIRKCLEEGIPCEYGICSECLLNEGIQMKINI
;
A
#
# COMPACT_ATOMS: atom_id res chain seq x y z
N MET A 1 0.85 2.47 18.13
CA MET A 1 -0.39 2.83 17.40
C MET A 1 -0.03 3.22 15.98
N ALA A 2 -0.64 2.61 14.97
CA ALA A 2 -0.44 3.00 13.57
C ALA A 2 -1.16 4.34 13.33
N ARG A 3 -0.44 5.37 12.90
CA ARG A 3 -1.02 6.65 12.53
C ARG A 3 -1.82 6.51 11.24
N SER A 4 -2.97 7.19 11.14
CA SER A 4 -3.79 7.18 9.92
C SER A 4 -3.00 7.70 8.72
N LEU A 5 -3.20 7.10 7.54
CA LEU A 5 -2.57 7.51 6.26
C LEU A 5 -2.78 9.01 5.97
N LYS A 6 -3.95 9.56 6.34
CA LYS A 6 -4.26 10.99 6.17
C LYS A 6 -3.31 11.92 6.93
N VAL A 7 -2.82 11.50 8.09
CA VAL A 7 -1.88 12.30 8.91
C VAL A 7 -0.55 12.44 8.22
N TRP A 8 -0.05 11.39 7.58
CA TRP A 8 1.24 11.42 6.87
C TRP A 8 1.26 12.38 5.68
N LYS A 9 0.14 12.52 4.96
CA LYS A 9 0.02 13.46 3.83
C LYS A 9 0.08 14.94 4.22
N SER A 10 -0.29 15.26 5.46
CA SER A 10 -0.26 16.63 5.96
C SER A 10 1.12 17.08 6.49
N TYR A 11 2.09 16.17 6.53
CA TYR A 11 3.42 16.46 7.05
C TYR A 11 4.21 17.38 6.11
N SER A 12 4.85 18.39 6.68
CA SER A 12 5.91 19.14 6.01
C SER A 12 7.15 18.27 5.78
N GLN A 13 8.02 18.67 4.88
CA GLN A 13 9.29 17.94 4.66
C GLN A 13 10.12 17.81 5.93
N LYS A 14 10.09 18.81 6.81
CA LYS A 14 10.81 18.79 8.08
C LYS A 14 10.25 17.76 9.07
N GLU A 15 8.94 17.63 9.12
CA GLU A 15 8.28 16.59 9.94
C GLU A 15 8.59 15.19 9.42
N TRP A 16 8.55 14.99 8.09
CA TRP A 16 8.98 13.76 7.46
C TRP A 16 10.44 13.40 7.78
N GLU A 17 11.34 14.38 7.68
CA GLU A 17 12.75 14.19 8.02
C GLU A 17 12.92 13.68 9.46
N ILE A 18 12.27 14.35 10.41
CA ILE A 18 12.37 14.02 11.84
C ILE A 18 11.82 12.60 12.09
N GLU A 19 10.62 12.29 11.60
CA GLU A 19 9.98 11.00 11.83
C GLU A 19 10.77 9.84 11.21
N ILE A 20 11.22 9.99 9.95
CA ILE A 20 12.04 8.96 9.30
C ILE A 20 13.34 8.75 10.03
N LYS A 21 14.05 9.82 10.42
CA LYS A 21 15.31 9.72 11.14
C LYS A 21 15.13 9.07 12.51
N VAL A 22 14.05 9.37 13.21
CA VAL A 22 13.71 8.71 14.49
C VAL A 22 13.44 7.23 14.27
N LEU A 23 12.63 6.86 13.28
CA LEU A 23 12.35 5.45 12.95
C LEU A 23 13.62 4.67 12.62
N LEU A 24 14.51 5.24 11.81
CA LEU A 24 15.79 4.61 11.45
C LEU A 24 16.71 4.40 12.66
N LYS A 25 16.63 5.28 13.67
CA LYS A 25 17.44 5.18 14.89
C LYS A 25 16.89 4.18 15.90
N THR A 26 15.58 4.05 15.99
CA THR A 26 14.93 3.35 17.10
C THR A 26 14.34 2.00 16.73
N ASN A 27 14.14 1.72 15.42
CA ASN A 27 13.44 0.54 14.96
C ASN A 27 14.24 -0.24 13.92
N ASP A 28 14.73 -1.42 14.29
CA ASP A 28 15.53 -2.29 13.43
C ASP A 28 14.75 -2.83 12.23
N VAL A 29 13.46 -3.10 12.40
CA VAL A 29 12.61 -3.58 11.31
C VAL A 29 12.44 -2.48 10.26
N ALA A 30 12.23 -1.23 10.72
CA ALA A 30 12.14 -0.09 9.82
C ALA A 30 13.47 0.16 9.11
N LEU A 31 14.60 0.08 9.83
CA LEU A 31 15.94 0.21 9.26
C LEU A 31 16.20 -0.84 8.17
N LYS A 32 15.95 -2.12 8.44
CA LYS A 32 16.15 -3.22 7.49
C LYS A 32 15.28 -3.03 6.24
N ARG A 33 14.01 -2.68 6.41
CA ARG A 33 13.11 -2.37 5.27
C ARG A 33 13.60 -1.18 4.46
N ALA A 34 14.02 -0.11 5.11
CA ALA A 34 14.55 1.09 4.45
C ALA A 34 15.79 0.79 3.60
N ILE A 35 16.72 -0.03 4.10
CA ILE A 35 17.91 -0.45 3.36
C ILE A 35 17.51 -1.22 2.09
N VAL A 36 16.60 -2.17 2.20
CA VAL A 36 16.13 -2.95 1.04
C VAL A 36 15.41 -2.05 0.03
N LEU A 37 14.55 -1.12 0.48
CA LEU A 37 13.85 -0.20 -0.41
C LEU A 37 14.82 0.67 -1.23
N ILE A 38 15.84 1.24 -0.59
CA ILE A 38 16.84 2.04 -1.32
C ILE A 38 17.69 1.16 -2.25
N TYR A 39 18.02 -0.08 -1.83
CA TYR A 39 18.74 -1.04 -2.67
C TYR A 39 17.96 -1.40 -3.94
N GLU A 40 16.63 -1.55 -3.86
CA GLU A 40 15.80 -1.87 -5.02
C GLU A 40 15.73 -0.72 -6.05
N LEU A 41 16.00 0.51 -5.64
CA LEU A 41 16.10 1.66 -6.56
C LEU A 41 17.38 1.66 -7.40
N GLN A 42 18.40 0.87 -7.03
CA GLN A 42 19.62 0.75 -7.82
C GLN A 42 19.38 -0.04 -9.11
N THR A 43 20.13 0.28 -10.15
CA THR A 43 20.14 -0.51 -11.40
C THR A 43 20.71 -1.89 -11.18
N ASP A 44 20.40 -2.83 -12.07
CA ASP A 44 20.94 -4.21 -11.94
C ASP A 44 22.46 -4.24 -12.07
N GLU A 45 23.04 -3.34 -12.87
CA GLU A 45 24.50 -3.20 -12.95
C GLU A 45 25.11 -2.74 -11.63
N GLU A 46 24.51 -1.75 -10.98
CA GLU A 46 24.95 -1.25 -9.67
C GLU A 46 24.80 -2.31 -8.57
N LYS A 47 23.70 -3.07 -8.59
CA LYS A 47 23.48 -4.20 -7.67
C LYS A 47 24.53 -5.29 -7.83
N ASN A 48 24.94 -5.59 -9.06
CA ASN A 48 25.93 -6.62 -9.35
C ASN A 48 27.34 -6.17 -8.98
N LEU A 49 27.71 -4.94 -9.31
CA LEU A 49 29.04 -4.39 -9.05
C LEU A 49 29.22 -3.89 -7.62
N GLY A 50 28.11 -3.66 -6.88
CA GLY A 50 28.14 -3.04 -5.54
C GLY A 50 28.64 -1.59 -5.56
N VAL A 51 28.57 -0.91 -6.71
CA VAL A 51 29.06 0.45 -6.90
C VAL A 51 27.96 1.29 -7.55
N ALA A 52 27.68 2.45 -7.02
CA ALA A 52 26.78 3.41 -7.67
C ALA A 52 27.52 4.06 -8.86
N LYS A 53 26.97 3.92 -10.06
CA LYS A 53 27.53 4.50 -11.29
C LYS A 53 26.93 5.88 -11.59
N GLU A 54 25.65 6.06 -11.34
CA GLU A 54 24.93 7.28 -11.69
C GLU A 54 24.84 8.25 -10.52
N GLU A 55 25.08 9.53 -10.78
CA GLU A 55 24.90 10.62 -9.80
C GLU A 55 23.47 11.21 -9.88
N ASN A 56 22.46 10.34 -9.98
CA ASN A 56 21.05 10.76 -10.10
C ASN A 56 20.35 10.90 -8.74
N ASN A 57 21.05 10.78 -7.64
CA ASN A 57 20.52 10.77 -6.27
C ASN A 57 19.46 9.67 -6.00
N VAL A 58 19.44 8.61 -6.80
CA VAL A 58 18.58 7.45 -6.64
C VAL A 58 19.42 6.25 -6.20
N GLY A 59 18.94 5.52 -5.19
CA GLY A 59 19.73 4.43 -4.61
C GLY A 59 20.82 4.91 -3.64
N PHE A 60 21.83 4.07 -3.41
CA PHE A 60 22.95 4.40 -2.52
C PHE A 60 24.00 5.28 -3.23
N SER A 61 24.59 6.20 -2.49
CA SER A 61 25.75 6.95 -2.99
C SER A 61 26.96 6.05 -3.15
N LYS A 62 27.94 6.44 -4.00
CA LYS A 62 29.18 5.69 -4.26
C LYS A 62 29.90 5.24 -2.98
N ILE A 63 29.95 6.11 -1.96
CA ILE A 63 30.65 5.83 -0.69
C ILE A 63 29.92 4.77 0.15
N ASP A 64 28.61 4.67 0.03
CA ASP A 64 27.81 3.75 0.84
C ASP A 64 27.38 2.49 0.09
N ALA A 65 27.45 2.51 -1.23
CA ALA A 65 26.91 1.46 -2.08
C ALA A 65 27.50 0.09 -1.74
N GLU A 66 28.81 -0.02 -1.59
CA GLU A 66 29.49 -1.27 -1.27
C GLU A 66 28.95 -1.87 0.05
N PHE A 67 28.98 -1.07 1.11
CA PHE A 67 28.58 -1.53 2.45
C PHE A 67 27.07 -1.81 2.50
N LEU A 68 26.23 -0.84 2.12
CA LEU A 68 24.78 -0.98 2.26
C LEU A 68 24.19 -2.01 1.30
N SER A 69 24.78 -2.23 0.10
CA SER A 69 24.36 -3.31 -0.79
C SER A 69 24.68 -4.68 -0.22
N LYS A 70 25.84 -4.83 0.45
CA LYS A 70 26.18 -6.06 1.18
C LYS A 70 25.17 -6.34 2.29
N ILE A 71 24.81 -5.31 3.08
CA ILE A 71 23.80 -5.43 4.14
C ILE A 71 22.43 -5.76 3.54
N ALA A 72 22.01 -5.11 2.46
CA ALA A 72 20.74 -5.40 1.79
C ALA A 72 20.66 -6.87 1.33
N LYS A 73 21.74 -7.39 0.74
CA LYS A 73 21.83 -8.81 0.32
C LYS A 73 21.72 -9.76 1.52
N LYS A 74 22.39 -9.45 2.66
CA LYS A 74 22.23 -10.24 3.89
C LYS A 74 20.78 -10.26 4.36
N ILE A 75 20.11 -9.09 4.40
CA ILE A 75 18.70 -8.99 4.82
C ILE A 75 17.78 -9.80 3.90
N LYS A 76 17.95 -9.70 2.58
CA LYS A 76 17.14 -10.45 1.60
C LYS A 76 17.31 -11.96 1.73
N ASN A 77 18.50 -12.40 2.13
CA ASN A 77 18.81 -13.82 2.37
C ASN A 77 18.50 -14.26 3.80
N ASN A 78 17.81 -13.43 4.61
CA ASN A 78 17.49 -13.69 6.01
C ASN A 78 18.70 -14.01 6.89
N LEU A 79 19.88 -13.48 6.54
CA LEU A 79 21.08 -13.63 7.34
C LEU A 79 21.09 -12.63 8.49
N PRO A 80 21.61 -13.01 9.68
CA PRO A 80 21.72 -12.11 10.81
C PRO A 80 22.69 -10.96 10.53
N LEU A 81 22.40 -9.80 11.08
CA LEU A 81 23.30 -8.64 11.12
C LEU A 81 23.88 -8.56 12.52
N ASP A 82 25.16 -8.24 12.62
CA ASP A 82 25.78 -7.94 13.90
C ASP A 82 25.48 -6.50 14.36
N ASP A 83 25.77 -6.21 15.62
CA ASP A 83 25.47 -4.90 16.22
C ASP A 83 26.26 -3.76 15.55
N ALA A 84 27.49 -4.01 15.10
CA ALA A 84 28.30 -3.03 14.40
C ALA A 84 27.70 -2.71 13.03
N GLU A 85 27.25 -3.73 12.27
CA GLU A 85 26.54 -3.56 11.01
C GLU A 85 25.26 -2.74 11.18
N ILE A 86 24.50 -2.98 12.24
CA ILE A 86 23.29 -2.22 12.56
C ILE A 86 23.62 -0.76 12.86
N ILE A 87 24.61 -0.49 13.73
CA ILE A 87 25.00 0.86 14.13
C ILE A 87 25.50 1.66 12.93
N ILE A 88 26.38 1.07 12.10
CA ILE A 88 26.91 1.73 10.91
C ILE A 88 25.78 2.00 9.91
N SER A 89 24.89 1.03 9.70
CA SER A 89 23.74 1.18 8.81
C SER A 89 22.81 2.30 9.27
N ARG A 90 22.51 2.42 10.56
CA ARG A 90 21.70 3.51 11.13
C ARG A 90 22.29 4.88 10.80
N ASN A 91 23.59 5.04 11.00
CA ASN A 91 24.27 6.30 10.74
C ASN A 91 24.24 6.65 9.24
N LYS A 92 24.55 5.68 8.37
CA LYS A 92 24.57 5.90 6.92
C LYS A 92 23.19 6.18 6.36
N MET A 93 22.15 5.49 6.84
CA MET A 93 20.79 5.62 6.33
C MET A 93 20.13 6.97 6.65
N GLN A 94 20.62 7.75 7.60
CA GLN A 94 20.04 9.06 7.95
C GLN A 94 19.96 10.03 6.77
N LYS A 95 20.90 9.98 5.82
CA LYS A 95 20.93 10.89 4.69
C LYS A 95 19.92 10.55 3.59
N TYR A 96 19.38 9.32 3.59
CA TYR A 96 18.43 8.84 2.58
C TYR A 96 16.96 9.16 2.90
N TRP A 97 16.71 9.97 3.95
CA TRP A 97 15.36 10.27 4.40
C TRP A 97 14.45 10.84 3.30
N LYS A 98 14.98 11.66 2.38
CA LYS A 98 14.20 12.19 1.25
C LYS A 98 13.71 11.09 0.30
N GLN A 99 14.59 10.17 -0.08
CA GLN A 99 14.20 9.04 -0.92
C GLN A 99 13.13 8.18 -0.23
N LEU A 100 13.31 7.91 1.06
CA LEU A 100 12.33 7.16 1.85
C LEU A 100 10.99 7.88 1.98
N MET A 101 11.00 9.20 2.10
CA MET A 101 9.79 10.03 2.09
C MET A 101 9.03 9.85 0.76
N TYR A 102 9.70 10.00 -0.38
CA TYR A 102 9.07 9.84 -1.69
C TYR A 102 8.51 8.43 -1.90
N ILE A 103 9.26 7.39 -1.53
CA ILE A 103 8.77 6.00 -1.59
C ILE A 103 7.52 5.85 -0.73
N SER A 104 7.51 6.42 0.47
CA SER A 104 6.38 6.33 1.39
C SER A 104 5.15 7.05 0.85
N LEU A 105 5.30 8.23 0.24
CA LEU A 105 4.21 8.98 -0.38
C LEU A 105 3.61 8.22 -1.56
N ASN A 106 4.43 7.70 -2.46
CA ASN A 106 3.97 6.89 -3.59
C ASN A 106 3.19 5.65 -3.13
N ASN A 107 3.70 4.93 -2.14
CA ASN A 107 3.02 3.78 -1.56
C ASN A 107 1.66 4.14 -0.91
N ILE A 108 1.52 5.34 -0.33
CA ILE A 108 0.26 5.84 0.22
C ILE A 108 -0.73 6.12 -0.92
N GLU A 109 -0.29 6.78 -1.99
CA GLU A 109 -1.13 7.10 -3.15
C GLU A 109 -1.61 5.84 -3.88
N GLU A 110 -0.74 4.86 -4.08
CA GLU A 110 -1.10 3.57 -4.67
C GLU A 110 -2.17 2.84 -3.84
N LYS A 111 -2.01 2.79 -2.52
CA LYS A 111 -2.99 2.16 -1.63
C LYS A 111 -4.34 2.86 -1.69
N GLU A 112 -4.38 4.19 -1.65
CA GLU A 112 -5.63 4.94 -1.76
C GLU A 112 -6.31 4.74 -3.12
N SER A 113 -5.52 4.68 -4.20
CA SER A 113 -6.03 4.38 -5.54
C SER A 113 -6.67 3.00 -5.59
N LEU A 114 -5.99 1.99 -5.04
CA LEU A 114 -6.48 0.62 -4.98
C LEU A 114 -7.76 0.51 -4.13
N GLU A 115 -7.82 1.19 -2.99
CA GLU A 115 -9.04 1.22 -2.15
C GLU A 115 -10.21 1.86 -2.88
N LYS A 116 -9.98 2.97 -3.58
CA LYS A 116 -11.02 3.61 -4.40
C LYS A 116 -11.53 2.68 -5.51
N GLN A 117 -10.63 1.98 -6.21
CA GLN A 117 -11.02 1.00 -7.23
C GLN A 117 -11.87 -0.14 -6.67
N LYS A 118 -11.50 -0.67 -5.49
CA LYS A 118 -12.29 -1.70 -4.80
C LYS A 118 -13.69 -1.22 -4.44
N LEU A 119 -13.82 0.01 -3.93
CA LEU A 119 -15.13 0.59 -3.61
C LEU A 119 -16.01 0.77 -4.84
N ILE A 120 -15.43 1.21 -5.96
CA ILE A 120 -16.14 1.34 -7.24
C ILE A 120 -16.59 -0.04 -7.73
N ALA A 121 -15.73 -1.05 -7.66
CA ALA A 121 -16.06 -2.42 -8.07
C ALA A 121 -17.23 -2.99 -7.24
N ILE A 122 -17.22 -2.80 -5.91
CA ILE A 122 -18.31 -3.23 -5.03
C ILE A 122 -19.62 -2.49 -5.37
N LYS A 123 -19.55 -1.19 -5.65
CA LYS A 123 -20.73 -0.41 -6.04
C LYS A 123 -21.32 -0.92 -7.35
N ASN A 124 -20.48 -1.10 -8.37
CA ASN A 124 -20.90 -1.59 -9.67
C ASN A 124 -21.54 -2.99 -9.58
N GLU A 125 -20.98 -3.87 -8.75
CA GLU A 125 -21.54 -5.21 -8.53
C GLU A 125 -22.90 -5.14 -7.83
N LYS A 126 -23.07 -4.30 -6.82
CA LYS A 126 -24.38 -4.08 -6.19
C LYS A 126 -25.42 -3.56 -7.18
N GLU A 127 -25.05 -2.62 -8.05
CA GLU A 127 -25.94 -2.11 -9.10
C GLU A 127 -26.27 -3.18 -10.13
N ARG A 128 -25.33 -4.06 -10.49
CA ARG A 128 -25.56 -5.19 -11.40
C ARG A 128 -26.59 -6.15 -10.82
N VAL A 129 -26.37 -6.60 -9.59
CA VAL A 129 -27.28 -7.51 -8.89
C VAL A 129 -28.68 -6.89 -8.74
N PHE A 130 -28.75 -5.60 -8.40
CA PHE A 130 -30.02 -4.90 -8.31
C PHE A 130 -30.76 -4.88 -9.65
N ARG A 131 -30.07 -4.62 -10.78
CA ARG A 131 -30.69 -4.64 -12.13
C ARG A 131 -31.13 -6.03 -12.54
N GLU A 132 -30.37 -7.07 -12.20
CA GLU A 132 -30.73 -8.46 -12.47
C GLU A 132 -32.00 -8.85 -11.70
N ASN A 133 -32.05 -8.57 -10.40
CA ASN A 133 -33.24 -8.80 -9.58
C ASN A 133 -34.49 -8.06 -10.12
N GLN A 134 -34.32 -6.81 -10.58
CA GLN A 134 -35.42 -6.07 -11.20
C GLN A 134 -35.94 -6.72 -12.51
N LYS A 135 -35.04 -7.29 -13.30
CA LYS A 135 -35.44 -8.02 -14.53
C LYS A 135 -36.23 -9.28 -14.19
N GLU A 136 -35.80 -10.04 -13.20
CA GLU A 136 -36.52 -11.23 -12.74
C GLU A 136 -37.90 -10.89 -12.20
N ILE A 137 -38.03 -9.83 -11.41
CA ILE A 137 -39.32 -9.35 -10.90
C ILE A 137 -40.27 -8.97 -12.05
N ARG A 138 -39.75 -8.24 -13.06
CA ARG A 138 -40.59 -7.89 -14.25
C ARG A 138 -41.04 -9.13 -14.99
N LYS A 139 -40.18 -10.10 -15.19
CA LYS A 139 -40.49 -11.36 -15.85
C LYS A 139 -41.59 -12.13 -15.12
N CYS A 140 -41.50 -12.22 -13.80
CA CYS A 140 -42.55 -12.84 -12.98
C CYS A 140 -43.91 -12.12 -13.11
N LEU A 141 -43.91 -10.78 -13.18
CA LEU A 141 -45.13 -9.98 -13.36
C LEU A 141 -45.76 -10.16 -14.75
N GLU A 142 -44.95 -10.29 -15.81
CA GLU A 142 -45.39 -10.46 -17.20
C GLU A 142 -45.90 -11.89 -17.47
N GLU A 143 -45.23 -12.90 -16.89
CA GLU A 143 -45.55 -14.31 -17.12
C GLU A 143 -46.58 -14.90 -16.14
N GLY A 144 -47.00 -14.11 -15.11
CA GLY A 144 -47.98 -14.56 -14.12
C GLY A 144 -47.52 -15.74 -13.27
N ILE A 145 -46.20 -15.94 -13.15
CA ILE A 145 -45.59 -17.03 -12.40
C ILE A 145 -45.71 -16.75 -10.88
N PRO A 146 -46.30 -17.69 -10.10
CA PRO A 146 -46.34 -17.52 -8.64
C PRO A 146 -44.91 -17.39 -8.06
N CYS A 147 -44.66 -16.32 -7.33
CA CYS A 147 -43.36 -16.05 -6.78
C CYS A 147 -43.01 -17.08 -5.70
N GLU A 148 -42.04 -17.96 -5.94
CA GLU A 148 -41.55 -18.95 -4.96
C GLU A 148 -41.00 -18.31 -3.67
N TYR A 149 -40.68 -17.03 -3.73
CA TYR A 149 -40.12 -16.28 -2.59
C TYR A 149 -41.14 -15.39 -1.86
N GLY A 150 -42.44 -15.51 -2.16
CA GLY A 150 -43.48 -14.77 -1.46
C GLY A 150 -43.50 -13.26 -1.72
N ILE A 151 -42.77 -12.76 -2.70
CA ILE A 151 -42.74 -11.35 -3.11
C ILE A 151 -43.77 -11.16 -4.24
N CYS A 152 -45.01 -10.96 -3.84
CA CYS A 152 -46.10 -10.64 -4.76
C CYS A 152 -46.03 -9.17 -5.20
N SER A 153 -46.67 -8.85 -6.37
CA SER A 153 -46.77 -7.48 -6.88
C SER A 153 -47.32 -6.46 -5.87
N GLU A 154 -48.14 -6.91 -4.92
CA GLU A 154 -48.64 -6.08 -3.81
C GLU A 154 -47.56 -5.71 -2.80
N CYS A 155 -46.55 -6.56 -2.56
CA CYS A 155 -45.41 -6.23 -1.67
C CYS A 155 -44.51 -5.16 -2.24
N LEU A 156 -44.38 -5.07 -3.58
CA LEU A 156 -43.54 -4.09 -4.26
C LEU A 156 -44.18 -2.70 -4.38
N LEU A 157 -45.51 -2.63 -4.35
CA LEU A 157 -46.26 -1.37 -4.48
C LEU A 157 -46.59 -0.69 -3.15
N ASN A 158 -46.66 -1.43 -2.05
CA ASN A 158 -47.16 -0.91 -0.78
C ASN A 158 -46.12 -0.62 0.30
N GLU A 159 -44.92 -1.10 0.18
CA GLU A 159 -43.88 -0.77 1.16
C GLU A 159 -42.57 -0.48 0.44
N GLY A 160 -42.00 0.68 0.71
CA GLY A 160 -40.62 0.96 0.36
C GLY A 160 -39.72 -0.06 1.06
N ILE A 161 -39.58 -1.23 0.44
CA ILE A 161 -38.79 -2.33 0.98
C ILE A 161 -37.32 -1.89 1.01
N GLN A 162 -36.90 -1.39 2.16
CA GLN A 162 -35.52 -1.44 2.55
C GLN A 162 -35.15 -2.93 2.65
N MET A 163 -34.60 -3.50 1.57
CA MET A 163 -33.94 -4.79 1.66
C MET A 163 -32.81 -4.64 2.67
N LYS A 164 -33.00 -5.20 3.87
CA LYS A 164 -31.91 -5.47 4.81
C LYS A 164 -31.00 -6.50 4.13
N ILE A 165 -30.00 -6.03 3.44
CA ILE A 165 -28.88 -6.87 3.01
C ILE A 165 -28.09 -7.12 4.28
N ASN A 166 -28.32 -8.27 4.92
CA ASN A 166 -27.40 -8.78 5.93
C ASN A 166 -26.11 -9.14 5.22
N ILE A 167 -25.05 -8.34 5.47
CA ILE A 167 -23.64 -8.65 5.16
C ILE A 167 -23.01 -9.10 6.48
#